data_779f5d9990d574ca14fe05874eca4545
#
_entry.id   779f5d9990d574ca14fe05874eca4545
#
_cell.length_a   1.000
_cell.length_b   1.000
_cell.length_c   1.000
_cell.angle_alpha   90.00
_cell.angle_beta   90.00
_cell.angle_gamma   90.00
#
_symmetry.space_group_name_H-M   'P 1'
#
loop_
_entity.id
_entity.type
_entity.pdbx_description
1 polymer ?
#
loop_
_entity_poly.entity_id
_entity_poly.type
_entity_poly.pdbx_seq_one_letter_code
_entity_poly.pdbx_strand_id
1 'polypeptide(L)'
;MGLIKAGMGAVGGVLADQWKEFFYCQMAPDILMMKGQKRTGSRSSNQGDDNIISNGSRIAVNNGQCMMIVENGKVVDLCAEPGEYTYDKSTEPSIFTGDLKDNVKEIFKQMGKRFTFGGDTGKDQRVYYFNTKELIGNKYGTPSEIPFKVKDDTTGQVLTIRLRCFGEYSYRITDPILFYTHVAGNDFDEYRRETLDSQMKSELLMALAPAFAQLSAQRIDYTEIMAHTFELAEALN
;
A
#
# COMPACT_ATOMS: atom_id res chain seq x y z
N MET A 1 -20.84 12.07 3.15
CA MET A 1 -20.28 12.16 1.80
C MET A 1 -19.89 10.76 1.39
N GLY A 2 -20.13 10.38 0.17
CA GLY A 2 -19.88 9.01 -0.27
C GLY A 2 -19.76 8.87 -1.78
N LEU A 3 -19.39 7.68 -2.21
CA LEU A 3 -19.23 7.31 -3.60
C LEU A 3 -20.40 6.45 -4.06
N ILE A 4 -20.92 6.74 -5.23
CA ILE A 4 -21.91 5.93 -5.91
C ILE A 4 -21.25 5.33 -7.14
N LYS A 5 -21.27 3.98 -7.26
CA LYS A 5 -20.75 3.29 -8.44
C LYS A 5 -21.54 3.71 -9.67
N ALA A 6 -20.88 4.26 -10.67
CA ALA A 6 -21.51 4.61 -11.92
C ALA A 6 -21.88 3.32 -12.67
N GLY A 7 -23.14 3.19 -13.09
CA GLY A 7 -23.57 2.03 -13.85
C GLY A 7 -22.73 1.83 -15.10
N MET A 8 -22.35 0.57 -15.40
CA MET A 8 -21.57 0.15 -16.57
C MET A 8 -22.39 0.27 -17.86
N GLY A 9 -22.81 1.48 -18.24
CA GLY A 9 -23.70 1.65 -19.37
C GLY A 9 -23.50 2.91 -20.22
N ALA A 10 -22.52 3.71 -19.89
CA ALA A 10 -22.26 4.91 -20.67
C ALA A 10 -20.95 4.76 -21.45
N VAL A 11 -21.06 4.34 -22.67
CA VAL A 11 -19.99 4.29 -23.68
C VAL A 11 -19.15 5.56 -23.65
N GLY A 12 -17.87 5.38 -23.40
CA GLY A 12 -16.91 6.47 -23.39
C GLY A 12 -16.95 7.26 -24.68
N GLY A 13 -17.15 8.55 -24.57
CA GLY A 13 -17.05 9.52 -25.65
C GLY A 13 -18.10 10.64 -25.65
N VAL A 14 -19.33 10.38 -25.22
CA VAL A 14 -20.42 11.39 -25.29
C VAL A 14 -20.63 12.12 -23.96
N LEU A 15 -20.01 11.69 -22.86
CA LEU A 15 -20.29 12.19 -21.52
C LEU A 15 -19.16 13.03 -20.89
N ALA A 16 -18.09 13.31 -21.62
CA ALA A 16 -17.00 14.17 -21.12
C ALA A 16 -17.49 15.58 -20.70
N ASP A 17 -18.60 16.03 -21.28
CA ASP A 17 -19.22 17.32 -20.94
C ASP A 17 -20.16 17.28 -19.72
N GLN A 18 -20.37 16.11 -19.11
CA GLN A 18 -21.34 15.96 -18.02
C GLN A 18 -20.71 15.97 -16.61
N TRP A 19 -19.42 15.74 -16.48
CA TRP A 19 -18.75 15.79 -15.19
C TRP A 19 -18.15 17.16 -14.91
N LYS A 20 -18.13 17.54 -13.64
CA LYS A 20 -17.49 18.80 -13.19
C LYS A 20 -15.99 18.66 -13.12
N GLU A 21 -15.54 17.60 -12.49
CA GLU A 21 -14.14 17.24 -12.34
C GLU A 21 -13.99 15.72 -12.52
N PHE A 22 -12.84 15.33 -13.07
CA PHE A 22 -12.50 13.92 -13.25
C PHE A 22 -11.17 13.63 -12.56
N PHE A 23 -11.21 12.80 -11.56
CA PHE A 23 -10.03 12.36 -10.80
C PHE A 23 -9.58 10.99 -11.29
N TYR A 24 -8.30 10.84 -11.51
CA TYR A 24 -7.67 9.60 -11.97
C TYR A 24 -6.22 9.56 -11.51
N CYS A 25 -5.57 8.40 -11.64
CA CYS A 25 -4.16 8.23 -11.35
C CYS A 25 -3.48 7.36 -12.40
N GLN A 26 -2.40 7.88 -12.99
CA GLN A 26 -1.44 7.13 -13.77
C GLN A 26 -0.22 6.89 -12.91
N MET A 27 -0.24 5.77 -12.18
CA MET A 27 0.79 5.43 -11.20
C MET A 27 1.88 4.60 -11.86
N ALA A 28 3.14 5.05 -11.75
CA ALA A 28 4.29 4.27 -12.15
C ALA A 28 4.52 3.10 -11.17
N PRO A 29 5.18 2.00 -11.60
CA PRO A 29 5.36 0.82 -10.75
C PRO A 29 6.17 1.05 -9.48
N ASP A 30 6.99 2.10 -9.45
CA ASP A 30 7.83 2.49 -8.32
C ASP A 30 7.14 3.43 -7.33
N ILE A 31 5.91 3.85 -7.61
CA ILE A 31 5.12 4.71 -6.74
C ILE A 31 4.22 3.87 -5.85
N LEU A 32 4.25 4.11 -4.54
CA LEU A 32 3.40 3.46 -3.54
C LEU A 32 2.11 4.23 -3.29
N MET A 33 2.20 5.56 -3.25
CA MET A 33 1.08 6.47 -3.07
C MET A 33 1.31 7.73 -3.89
N MET A 34 0.27 8.27 -4.49
CA MET A 34 0.31 9.62 -5.06
C MET A 34 -1.04 10.31 -5.00
N LYS A 35 -0.99 11.65 -5.00
CA LYS A 35 -2.18 12.49 -5.14
C LYS A 35 -2.80 12.30 -6.51
N GLY A 36 -4.12 12.20 -6.56
CA GLY A 36 -4.87 12.03 -7.78
C GLY A 36 -4.71 13.22 -8.72
N GLN A 37 -4.59 12.92 -10.00
CA GLN A 37 -4.61 13.92 -11.06
C GLN A 37 -6.05 14.39 -11.30
N LYS A 38 -6.25 15.69 -11.54
CA LYS A 38 -7.55 16.28 -11.76
C LYS A 38 -7.66 16.86 -13.17
N ARG A 39 -8.74 16.52 -13.87
CA ARG A 39 -9.18 17.24 -15.05
C ARG A 39 -10.44 18.01 -14.72
N THR A 40 -10.48 19.30 -15.04
CA THR A 40 -11.63 20.16 -14.78
C THR A 40 -12.47 20.28 -16.04
N GLY A 41 -13.76 19.92 -15.92
CA GLY A 41 -14.74 20.07 -17.00
C GLY A 41 -15.30 21.52 -17.08
N SER A 42 -15.94 21.86 -18.21
CA SER A 42 -16.52 23.19 -18.45
C SER A 42 -17.62 23.59 -17.45
N ARG A 43 -18.18 22.62 -16.73
CA ARG A 43 -19.25 22.82 -15.72
C ARG A 43 -18.73 23.01 -14.30
N SER A 44 -17.43 22.92 -14.07
CA SER A 44 -16.88 23.14 -12.75
C SER A 44 -16.87 24.64 -12.45
N SER A 45 -17.45 25.02 -11.31
CA SER A 45 -17.29 26.35 -10.73
C SER A 45 -15.97 26.52 -9.98
N ASN A 46 -15.18 25.44 -9.92
CA ASN A 46 -13.97 25.31 -9.10
C ASN A 46 -12.73 25.61 -9.94
N GLN A 47 -12.58 26.85 -10.34
CA GLN A 47 -11.45 27.29 -11.17
C GLN A 47 -10.21 27.47 -10.31
N GLY A 48 -9.39 26.41 -10.21
CA GLY A 48 -8.01 26.51 -9.73
C GLY A 48 -7.72 26.03 -8.32
N ASP A 49 -8.70 25.55 -7.55
CA ASP A 49 -8.42 24.94 -6.27
C ASP A 49 -8.30 23.41 -6.41
N ASP A 50 -7.07 22.90 -6.27
CA ASP A 50 -6.77 21.46 -6.41
C ASP A 50 -7.30 20.63 -5.24
N ASN A 51 -7.62 21.26 -4.11
CA ASN A 51 -8.03 20.60 -2.89
C ASN A 51 -9.53 20.68 -2.63
N ILE A 52 -10.34 20.77 -3.67
CA ILE A 52 -11.80 20.74 -3.59
C ILE A 52 -12.35 19.70 -4.58
N ILE A 53 -13.27 18.86 -4.09
CA ILE A 53 -14.02 17.92 -4.91
C ILE A 53 -15.46 18.41 -5.03
N SER A 54 -15.89 18.78 -6.24
CA SER A 54 -17.25 19.25 -6.48
C SER A 54 -18.25 18.09 -6.42
N ASN A 55 -19.44 18.35 -5.92
CA ASN A 55 -20.53 17.36 -5.97
C ASN A 55 -20.85 16.98 -7.42
N GLY A 56 -20.89 15.68 -7.73
CA GLY A 56 -21.07 15.14 -9.08
C GLY A 56 -19.76 14.97 -9.86
N SER A 57 -18.59 15.16 -9.24
CA SER A 57 -17.29 14.80 -9.83
C SER A 57 -17.17 13.31 -10.01
N ARG A 58 -16.40 12.89 -11.02
CA ARG A 58 -16.10 11.48 -11.31
C ARG A 58 -14.73 11.13 -10.78
N ILE A 59 -14.62 9.92 -10.27
CA ILE A 59 -13.38 9.35 -9.73
C ILE A 59 -13.20 7.96 -10.35
N ALA A 60 -12.10 7.77 -11.07
CA ALA A 60 -11.75 6.50 -11.66
C ALA A 60 -10.77 5.74 -10.76
N VAL A 61 -11.02 4.46 -10.55
CA VAL A 61 -10.13 3.53 -9.82
C VAL A 61 -9.73 2.42 -10.78
N ASN A 62 -8.45 2.24 -11.01
CA ASN A 62 -7.92 1.20 -11.88
C ASN A 62 -7.62 -0.09 -11.09
N ASN A 63 -7.49 -1.21 -11.82
CA ASN A 63 -7.03 -2.46 -11.23
C ASN A 63 -5.67 -2.28 -10.54
N GLY A 64 -5.55 -2.80 -9.31
CA GLY A 64 -4.33 -2.71 -8.51
C GLY A 64 -4.10 -1.33 -7.92
N GLN A 65 -5.15 -0.53 -7.80
CA GLN A 65 -5.16 0.75 -7.08
C GLN A 65 -6.22 0.76 -6.00
N CYS A 66 -5.93 1.43 -4.91
CA CYS A 66 -6.93 1.84 -3.93
C CYS A 66 -6.99 3.37 -3.90
N MET A 67 -8.17 3.94 -4.08
CA MET A 67 -8.43 5.36 -3.96
C MET A 67 -8.91 5.69 -2.55
N MET A 68 -8.45 6.81 -2.02
CA MET A 68 -8.81 7.33 -0.71
C MET A 68 -9.12 8.82 -0.80
N ILE A 69 -10.24 9.24 -0.22
CA ILE A 69 -10.55 10.66 -0.06
C ILE A 69 -10.21 11.08 1.37
N VAL A 70 -9.44 12.13 1.48
CA VAL A 70 -9.05 12.73 2.75
C VAL A 70 -9.64 14.13 2.82
N GLU A 71 -10.36 14.45 3.88
CA GLU A 71 -10.93 15.78 4.15
C GLU A 71 -10.36 16.32 5.46
N ASN A 72 -9.68 17.46 5.39
CA ASN A 72 -9.03 18.07 6.55
C ASN A 72 -8.16 17.09 7.35
N GLY A 73 -7.35 16.28 6.64
CA GLY A 73 -6.48 15.27 7.25
C GLY A 73 -7.18 13.98 7.70
N LYS A 74 -8.48 13.83 7.47
CA LYS A 74 -9.26 12.64 7.87
C LYS A 74 -9.67 11.84 6.65
N VAL A 75 -9.51 10.52 6.72
CA VAL A 75 -10.00 9.60 5.69
C VAL A 75 -11.53 9.55 5.77
N VAL A 76 -12.20 9.93 4.68
CA VAL A 76 -13.67 9.98 4.59
C VAL A 76 -14.24 8.95 3.63
N ASP A 77 -13.51 8.53 2.60
CA ASP A 77 -13.92 7.50 1.67
C ASP A 77 -12.73 6.62 1.26
N LEU A 78 -13.00 5.35 0.98
CA LEU A 78 -12.01 4.37 0.52
C LEU A 78 -12.63 3.49 -0.57
N CYS A 79 -11.94 3.32 -1.69
CA CYS A 79 -12.37 2.45 -2.77
C CYS A 79 -11.19 1.69 -3.42
N ALA A 80 -11.19 0.36 -3.29
CA ALA A 80 -10.25 -0.53 -3.96
C ALA A 80 -10.91 -1.38 -5.08
N GLU A 81 -12.21 -1.20 -5.30
CA GLU A 81 -12.89 -1.85 -6.43
C GLU A 81 -12.66 -1.04 -7.70
N PRO A 82 -12.18 -1.66 -8.79
CA PRO A 82 -12.03 -0.98 -10.07
C PRO A 82 -13.36 -0.48 -10.62
N GLY A 83 -13.36 0.72 -11.19
CA GLY A 83 -14.55 1.32 -11.78
C GLY A 83 -14.53 2.84 -11.77
N GLU A 84 -15.64 3.42 -12.21
CA GLU A 84 -15.90 4.86 -12.09
C GLU A 84 -16.96 5.12 -11.03
N TYR A 85 -16.72 6.13 -10.23
CA TYR A 85 -17.56 6.51 -9.11
C TYR A 85 -17.96 7.98 -9.22
N THR A 86 -19.17 8.31 -8.77
CA THR A 86 -19.62 9.68 -8.65
C THR A 86 -19.50 10.11 -7.19
N TYR A 87 -18.83 11.22 -6.95
CA TYR A 87 -18.74 11.82 -5.62
C TYR A 87 -20.05 12.54 -5.31
N ASP A 88 -20.72 12.14 -4.23
CA ASP A 88 -21.98 12.75 -3.77
C ASP A 88 -21.85 13.17 -2.31
N LYS A 89 -21.99 14.49 -2.08
CA LYS A 89 -21.92 15.07 -0.73
C LYS A 89 -23.11 14.74 0.15
N SER A 90 -24.21 14.25 -0.42
CA SER A 90 -25.43 13.90 0.32
C SER A 90 -25.41 12.46 0.88
N THR A 91 -24.50 11.62 0.38
CA THR A 91 -24.39 10.22 0.83
C THR A 91 -23.46 10.08 2.03
N GLU A 92 -23.64 9.00 2.80
CA GLU A 92 -22.71 8.63 3.86
C GLU A 92 -21.37 8.15 3.29
N PRO A 93 -20.29 8.22 4.12
CA PRO A 93 -18.99 7.68 3.76
C PRO A 93 -19.09 6.24 3.26
N SER A 94 -18.41 5.94 2.18
CA SER A 94 -18.47 4.64 1.52
C SER A 94 -17.14 3.91 1.58
N ILE A 95 -17.22 2.59 1.72
CA ILE A 95 -16.06 1.70 1.73
C ILE A 95 -16.28 0.59 0.73
N PHE A 96 -15.41 0.55 -0.28
CA PHE A 96 -15.33 -0.53 -1.24
C PHE A 96 -13.95 -1.18 -1.10
N THR A 97 -13.85 -2.25 -0.32
CA THR A 97 -12.56 -2.84 0.06
C THR A 97 -11.91 -3.68 -1.03
N GLY A 98 -12.67 -4.17 -2.02
CA GLY A 98 -12.10 -5.04 -3.05
C GLY A 98 -11.25 -6.17 -2.44
N ASP A 99 -9.99 -6.29 -2.87
CA ASP A 99 -9.04 -7.30 -2.42
C ASP A 99 -8.22 -6.90 -1.16
N LEU A 100 -8.64 -5.84 -0.45
CA LEU A 100 -7.96 -5.43 0.79
C LEU A 100 -8.27 -6.37 1.96
N LYS A 101 -7.45 -6.31 3.02
CA LYS A 101 -7.68 -7.10 4.23
C LYS A 101 -9.04 -6.84 4.87
N ASP A 102 -9.65 -7.85 5.45
CA ASP A 102 -10.99 -7.78 6.07
C ASP A 102 -11.11 -6.75 7.19
N ASN A 103 -10.01 -6.49 7.91
CA ASN A 103 -9.98 -5.52 9.01
C ASN A 103 -10.05 -4.06 8.57
N VAL A 104 -9.80 -3.75 7.30
CA VAL A 104 -9.84 -2.36 6.78
C VAL A 104 -11.19 -1.70 7.02
N LYS A 105 -12.29 -2.46 6.88
CA LYS A 105 -13.65 -1.96 7.18
C LYS A 105 -13.83 -1.57 8.65
N GLU A 106 -13.26 -2.35 9.56
CA GLU A 106 -13.36 -2.09 11.00
C GLU A 106 -12.51 -0.88 11.40
N ILE A 107 -11.30 -0.78 10.85
CA ILE A 107 -10.40 0.36 11.07
C ILE A 107 -11.10 1.65 10.62
N PHE A 108 -11.67 1.65 9.41
CA PHE A 108 -12.39 2.80 8.90
C PHE A 108 -13.59 3.19 9.78
N LYS A 109 -14.40 2.21 10.19
CA LYS A 109 -15.56 2.46 11.11
C LYS A 109 -15.10 3.03 12.45
N GLN A 110 -13.98 2.57 13.00
CA GLN A 110 -13.42 3.09 14.25
C GLN A 110 -12.93 4.52 14.10
N MET A 111 -12.30 4.85 12.98
CA MET A 111 -11.86 6.21 12.67
C MET A 111 -13.05 7.15 12.50
N GLY A 112 -14.10 6.74 11.77
CA GLY A 112 -15.32 7.53 11.56
C GLY A 112 -16.05 7.86 12.86
N LYS A 113 -16.12 6.94 13.82
CA LYS A 113 -16.75 7.17 15.12
C LYS A 113 -16.04 8.20 16.00
N ARG A 114 -14.72 8.39 15.82
CA ARG A 114 -13.95 9.34 16.64
C ARG A 114 -14.11 10.81 16.22
N PHE A 115 -14.77 11.09 15.10
CA PHE A 115 -14.70 12.40 14.45
C PHE A 115 -16.06 13.03 14.12
N THR A 116 -17.11 12.70 14.85
CA THR A 116 -18.40 13.40 14.80
C THR A 116 -18.33 14.73 15.53
N PHE A 117 -17.52 15.69 15.07
CA PHE A 117 -17.62 17.07 15.53
C PHE A 117 -17.72 18.01 14.33
N GLY A 118 -18.87 18.72 14.33
CA GLY A 118 -19.23 19.63 13.27
C GLY A 118 -18.36 20.88 13.16
N GLY A 119 -18.34 21.38 11.99
CA GLY A 119 -17.82 22.68 11.62
C GLY A 119 -17.77 22.73 10.11
N ASP A 120 -18.51 23.65 9.52
CA ASP A 120 -18.38 24.00 8.11
C ASP A 120 -17.09 24.80 7.95
N THR A 121 -15.97 24.08 7.85
CA THR A 121 -14.63 24.66 7.73
C THR A 121 -14.16 24.55 6.29
N GLY A 122 -13.36 25.49 5.88
CA GLY A 122 -12.70 25.52 4.56
C GLY A 122 -12.14 24.13 4.22
N LYS A 123 -12.53 23.64 3.06
CA LYS A 123 -12.46 22.21 2.76
C LYS A 123 -11.17 21.90 2.05
N ASP A 124 -10.19 21.36 2.75
CA ASP A 124 -9.05 20.68 2.14
C ASP A 124 -9.43 19.22 1.86
N GLN A 125 -9.88 18.94 0.62
CA GLN A 125 -10.27 17.62 0.14
C GLN A 125 -9.24 17.13 -0.85
N ARG A 126 -8.59 16.00 -0.54
CA ARG A 126 -7.55 15.41 -1.38
C ARG A 126 -7.94 13.99 -1.76
N VAL A 127 -7.64 13.62 -3.00
CA VAL A 127 -7.78 12.25 -3.50
C VAL A 127 -6.40 11.65 -3.60
N TYR A 128 -6.14 10.57 -2.87
CA TYR A 128 -4.92 9.80 -2.95
C TYR A 128 -5.17 8.43 -3.57
N TYR A 129 -4.17 7.93 -4.27
CA TYR A 129 -4.17 6.59 -4.85
C TYR A 129 -2.99 5.80 -4.31
N PHE A 130 -3.25 4.56 -3.94
CA PHE A 130 -2.27 3.61 -3.41
C PHE A 130 -2.08 2.47 -4.38
N ASN A 131 -0.83 2.04 -4.56
CA ASN A 131 -0.50 0.86 -5.33
C ASN A 131 -0.74 -0.39 -4.47
N THR A 132 -1.70 -1.22 -4.86
CA THR A 132 -2.04 -2.46 -4.16
C THR A 132 -1.50 -3.71 -4.87
N LYS A 133 -0.72 -3.51 -5.94
CA LYS A 133 -0.05 -4.60 -6.66
C LYS A 133 1.11 -5.15 -5.86
N GLU A 134 1.50 -6.36 -6.19
CA GLU A 134 2.72 -6.97 -5.67
C GLU A 134 3.96 -6.24 -6.22
N LEU A 135 4.83 -5.79 -5.32
CA LEU A 135 6.07 -5.11 -5.63
C LEU A 135 7.21 -6.12 -5.55
N ILE A 136 7.58 -6.64 -6.69
CA ILE A 136 8.58 -7.71 -6.86
C ILE A 136 9.98 -7.17 -7.12
N GLY A 137 10.98 -8.06 -7.07
CA GLY A 137 12.36 -7.78 -7.47
C GLY A 137 13.17 -6.99 -6.43
N ASN A 138 12.77 -7.04 -5.16
CA ASN A 138 13.50 -6.39 -4.07
C ASN A 138 14.66 -7.27 -3.63
N LYS A 139 15.88 -6.96 -4.07
CA LYS A 139 17.06 -7.75 -3.78
C LYS A 139 17.66 -7.43 -2.42
N TYR A 140 18.01 -8.46 -1.69
CA TYR A 140 18.77 -8.36 -0.45
C TYR A 140 20.00 -9.26 -0.46
N GLY A 141 20.94 -8.94 0.41
CA GLY A 141 22.12 -9.77 0.65
C GLY A 141 22.78 -9.35 1.96
N THR A 142 23.33 -10.31 2.69
CA THR A 142 24.03 -10.04 3.94
C THR A 142 25.31 -9.23 3.67
N PRO A 143 25.50 -8.09 4.35
CA PRO A 143 26.69 -7.24 4.13
C PRO A 143 27.98 -7.91 4.64
N SER A 144 27.87 -8.77 5.62
CA SER A 144 28.97 -9.53 6.22
C SER A 144 28.64 -11.00 6.29
N GLU A 145 29.69 -11.80 6.52
CA GLU A 145 29.55 -13.24 6.70
C GLU A 145 28.94 -13.52 8.09
N ILE A 146 27.99 -14.48 8.12
CA ILE A 146 27.31 -14.93 9.33
C ILE A 146 27.99 -16.21 9.80
N PRO A 147 28.49 -16.30 11.06
CA PRO A 147 29.04 -17.54 11.62
C PRO A 147 27.90 -18.55 11.81
N PHE A 148 28.10 -19.77 11.34
CA PHE A 148 27.12 -20.84 11.39
C PHE A 148 27.78 -22.14 11.81
N LYS A 149 27.18 -22.84 12.80
CA LYS A 149 27.68 -24.12 13.28
C LYS A 149 26.99 -25.26 12.54
N VAL A 150 27.80 -26.13 11.95
CA VAL A 150 27.34 -27.33 11.29
C VAL A 150 27.96 -28.55 11.96
N LYS A 151 27.31 -29.68 11.83
CA LYS A 151 27.86 -30.98 12.21
C LYS A 151 28.26 -31.73 10.95
N ASP A 152 29.43 -32.35 10.94
CA ASP A 152 29.81 -33.28 9.92
C ASP A 152 29.37 -34.69 10.39
N ASP A 153 28.40 -35.26 9.71
CA ASP A 153 27.82 -36.54 10.08
C ASP A 153 28.81 -37.72 9.88
N THR A 154 29.82 -37.55 9.03
CA THR A 154 30.86 -38.57 8.80
C THR A 154 31.85 -38.65 9.97
N THR A 155 32.26 -37.53 10.51
CA THR A 155 33.26 -37.43 11.57
C THR A 155 32.67 -37.16 12.95
N GLY A 156 31.40 -36.69 12.99
CA GLY A 156 30.71 -36.24 14.20
C GLY A 156 31.23 -34.90 14.74
N GLN A 157 32.12 -34.24 14.03
CA GLN A 157 32.72 -32.97 14.45
C GLN A 157 31.78 -31.79 14.20
N VAL A 158 31.82 -30.81 15.13
CA VAL A 158 31.13 -29.54 14.96
C VAL A 158 32.09 -28.51 14.39
N LEU A 159 31.75 -27.98 13.23
CA LEU A 159 32.54 -26.98 12.54
C LEU A 159 31.80 -25.62 12.54
N THR A 160 32.55 -24.52 12.56
CA THR A 160 32.00 -23.19 12.34
C THR A 160 32.36 -22.74 10.93
N ILE A 161 31.36 -22.60 10.09
CA ILE A 161 31.50 -22.06 8.73
C ILE A 161 31.01 -20.61 8.69
N ARG A 162 31.25 -19.92 7.60
CA ARG A 162 30.80 -18.56 7.35
C ARG A 162 29.89 -18.55 6.14
N LEU A 163 28.67 -18.06 6.33
CA LEU A 163 27.65 -18.03 5.29
C LEU A 163 27.38 -16.62 4.82
N ARG A 164 27.05 -16.48 3.54
CA ARG A 164 26.40 -15.31 2.97
C ARG A 164 25.05 -15.73 2.41
N CYS A 165 24.04 -14.92 2.67
CA CYS A 165 22.70 -15.13 2.15
C CYS A 165 22.33 -13.96 1.23
N PHE A 166 21.68 -14.29 0.14
CA PHE A 166 21.08 -13.30 -0.77
C PHE A 166 19.80 -13.87 -1.35
N GLY A 167 18.90 -13.00 -1.74
CA GLY A 167 17.61 -13.39 -2.31
C GLY A 167 16.81 -12.19 -2.77
N GLU A 168 15.55 -12.44 -3.03
CA GLU A 168 14.57 -11.42 -3.39
C GLU A 168 13.35 -11.58 -2.51
N TYR A 169 12.70 -10.47 -2.20
CA TYR A 169 11.41 -10.45 -1.50
C TYR A 169 10.41 -9.61 -2.28
N SER A 170 9.13 -9.83 -2.02
CA SER A 170 8.06 -9.00 -2.52
C SER A 170 7.22 -8.48 -1.35
N TYR A 171 6.52 -7.39 -1.58
CA TYR A 171 5.55 -6.85 -0.64
C TYR A 171 4.43 -6.13 -1.37
N ARG A 172 3.31 -5.91 -0.68
CA ARG A 172 2.20 -5.10 -1.18
C ARG A 172 1.54 -4.32 -0.05
N ILE A 173 0.92 -3.20 -0.39
CA ILE A 173 0.08 -2.45 0.57
C ILE A 173 -1.24 -3.18 0.70
N THR A 174 -1.48 -3.77 1.86
CA THR A 174 -2.73 -4.47 2.19
C THR A 174 -3.68 -3.64 3.02
N ASP A 175 -3.18 -2.57 3.66
CA ASP A 175 -3.96 -1.62 4.44
C ASP A 175 -3.53 -0.18 4.10
N PRO A 176 -4.18 0.45 3.10
CA PRO A 176 -3.88 1.82 2.70
C PRO A 176 -4.14 2.85 3.80
N ILE A 177 -5.06 2.58 4.73
CA ILE A 177 -5.38 3.51 5.83
C ILE A 177 -4.22 3.56 6.82
N LEU A 178 -3.71 2.39 7.24
CA LEU A 178 -2.54 2.32 8.12
C LEU A 178 -1.30 2.89 7.43
N PHE A 179 -1.10 2.59 6.15
CA PHE A 179 0.01 3.17 5.39
C PHE A 179 -0.06 4.70 5.36
N TYR A 180 -1.24 5.27 5.08
CA TYR A 180 -1.44 6.71 5.09
C TYR A 180 -1.19 7.32 6.47
N THR A 181 -1.76 6.74 7.52
CA THR A 181 -1.71 7.33 8.87
C THR A 181 -0.37 7.21 9.57
N HIS A 182 0.40 6.15 9.26
CA HIS A 182 1.65 5.86 9.96
C HIS A 182 2.92 6.09 9.12
N VAL A 183 2.80 6.12 7.80
CA VAL A 183 3.97 6.18 6.91
C VAL A 183 3.96 7.44 6.06
N ALA A 184 2.91 7.68 5.26
CA ALA A 184 2.91 8.72 4.24
C ALA A 184 2.33 10.05 4.75
N GLY A 185 1.18 10.06 5.41
CA GLY A 185 0.50 11.29 5.84
C GLY A 185 0.09 12.20 4.68
N ASN A 186 -0.12 13.48 5.00
CA ASN A 186 -0.46 14.54 4.03
C ASN A 186 0.76 15.27 3.43
N ASP A 187 1.97 14.90 3.86
CA ASP A 187 3.17 15.67 3.58
C ASP A 187 3.75 15.40 2.18
N PHE A 188 3.24 14.35 1.52
CA PHE A 188 3.72 13.92 0.23
C PHE A 188 2.61 13.98 -0.83
N ASP A 189 2.90 14.62 -1.97
CA ASP A 189 2.09 14.46 -3.18
C ASP A 189 2.37 13.10 -3.85
N GLU A 190 3.57 12.55 -3.65
CA GLU A 190 4.01 11.25 -4.18
C GLU A 190 4.94 10.58 -3.18
N TYR A 191 4.67 9.31 -2.83
CA TYR A 191 5.52 8.48 -1.99
C TYR A 191 6.08 7.32 -2.81
N ARG A 192 7.40 7.29 -2.96
CA ARG A 192 8.11 6.27 -3.76
C ARG A 192 8.58 5.10 -2.92
N ARG A 193 8.67 3.92 -3.56
CA ARG A 193 9.17 2.71 -2.92
C ARG A 193 10.59 2.84 -2.37
N GLU A 194 11.45 3.64 -3.02
CA GLU A 194 12.84 3.84 -2.59
C GLU A 194 12.95 4.33 -1.14
N THR A 195 11.97 5.11 -0.68
CA THR A 195 11.93 5.60 0.70
C THR A 195 11.71 4.45 1.69
N LEU A 196 10.91 3.44 1.31
CA LEU A 196 10.58 2.29 2.15
C LEU A 196 11.57 1.13 2.00
N ASP A 197 12.07 0.90 0.79
CA ASP A 197 12.91 -0.26 0.44
C ASP A 197 14.17 -0.37 1.33
N SER A 198 14.80 0.75 1.67
CA SER A 198 16.00 0.74 2.53
C SER A 198 15.68 0.28 3.95
N GLN A 199 14.54 0.70 4.50
CA GLN A 199 14.09 0.29 5.82
C GLN A 199 13.65 -1.18 5.80
N MET A 200 12.84 -1.60 4.83
CA MET A 200 12.40 -2.98 4.67
C MET A 200 13.59 -3.94 4.54
N LYS A 201 14.59 -3.57 3.77
CA LYS A 201 15.83 -4.35 3.64
C LYS A 201 16.58 -4.46 4.97
N SER A 202 16.66 -3.39 5.73
CA SER A 202 17.33 -3.39 7.04
C SER A 202 16.60 -4.29 8.04
N GLU A 203 15.27 -4.21 8.10
CA GLU A 203 14.44 -5.04 8.97
C GLU A 203 14.54 -6.52 8.59
N LEU A 204 14.52 -6.85 7.29
CA LEU A 204 14.73 -8.20 6.79
C LEU A 204 16.09 -8.75 7.22
N LEU A 205 17.17 -7.98 7.07
CA LEU A 205 18.50 -8.40 7.48
C LEU A 205 18.63 -8.57 8.99
N MET A 206 17.92 -7.76 9.79
CA MET A 206 17.85 -7.93 11.25
C MET A 206 17.11 -9.21 11.63
N ALA A 207 16.04 -9.58 10.92
CA ALA A 207 15.28 -10.80 11.16
C ALA A 207 16.05 -12.07 10.73
N LEU A 208 16.93 -11.97 9.74
CA LEU A 208 17.78 -13.09 9.29
C LEU A 208 18.73 -13.59 10.39
N ALA A 209 19.31 -12.71 11.20
CA ALA A 209 20.29 -13.11 12.21
C ALA A 209 19.73 -14.12 13.24
N PRO A 210 18.58 -13.90 13.90
CA PRO A 210 17.98 -14.88 14.80
C PRO A 210 17.53 -16.15 14.08
N ALA A 211 17.03 -16.06 12.82
CA ALA A 211 16.63 -17.23 12.04
C ALA A 211 17.84 -18.15 11.76
N PHE A 212 18.98 -17.59 11.35
CA PHE A 212 20.22 -18.35 11.22
C PHE A 212 20.73 -18.92 12.54
N ALA A 213 20.58 -18.20 13.65
CA ALA A 213 20.97 -18.70 14.96
C ALA A 213 20.13 -19.93 15.38
N GLN A 214 18.84 -19.93 15.10
CA GLN A 214 17.94 -21.07 15.37
C GLN A 214 18.34 -22.30 14.56
N LEU A 215 18.58 -22.14 13.26
CA LEU A 215 19.07 -23.24 12.42
C LEU A 215 20.45 -23.75 12.85
N SER A 216 21.35 -22.84 13.17
CA SER A 216 22.69 -23.19 13.66
C SER A 216 22.67 -24.01 14.96
N ALA A 217 21.66 -23.78 15.83
CA ALA A 217 21.48 -24.55 17.06
C ALA A 217 21.07 -26.01 16.80
N GLN A 218 20.46 -26.32 15.68
CA GLN A 218 20.09 -27.67 15.28
C GLN A 218 21.28 -28.52 14.86
N ARG A 219 22.44 -27.88 14.58
CA ARG A 219 23.68 -28.52 14.15
C ARG A 219 23.48 -29.47 12.96
N ILE A 220 22.77 -28.97 11.96
CA ILE A 220 22.51 -29.71 10.71
C ILE A 220 23.80 -29.99 9.95
N ASP A 221 23.81 -31.03 9.13
CA ASP A 221 24.93 -31.29 8.23
C ASP A 221 25.08 -30.14 7.21
N TYR A 222 26.32 -29.83 6.86
CA TYR A 222 26.59 -28.71 5.93
C TYR A 222 26.01 -28.94 4.54
N THR A 223 25.76 -30.19 4.15
CA THR A 223 25.14 -30.54 2.87
C THR A 223 23.63 -30.30 2.87
N GLU A 224 23.01 -30.28 4.05
CA GLU A 224 21.56 -30.10 4.21
C GLU A 224 21.13 -28.66 4.36
N ILE A 225 22.05 -27.71 4.52
CA ILE A 225 21.72 -26.25 4.71
C ILE A 225 20.77 -25.75 3.62
N MET A 226 20.97 -26.17 2.38
CA MET A 226 20.13 -25.75 1.26
C MET A 226 18.69 -26.27 1.35
N ALA A 227 18.45 -27.38 2.06
CA ALA A 227 17.10 -27.92 2.28
C ALA A 227 16.28 -27.06 3.25
N HIS A 228 16.96 -26.31 4.14
CA HIS A 228 16.33 -25.47 5.17
C HIS A 228 16.02 -24.04 4.70
N THR A 229 16.15 -23.73 3.40
CA THR A 229 15.83 -22.39 2.86
C THR A 229 14.36 -22.02 3.03
N PHE A 230 13.44 -23.00 3.00
CA PHE A 230 12.03 -22.77 3.28
C PHE A 230 11.75 -22.37 4.74
N GLU A 231 12.42 -23.02 5.70
CA GLU A 231 12.30 -22.67 7.13
C GLU A 231 12.81 -21.24 7.40
N LEU A 232 13.88 -20.84 6.72
CA LEU A 232 14.35 -19.46 6.76
C LEU A 232 13.30 -18.49 6.20
N ALA A 233 12.69 -18.82 5.07
CA ALA A 233 11.66 -17.98 4.47
C ALA A 233 10.40 -17.86 5.36
N GLU A 234 9.97 -18.94 6.00
CA GLU A 234 8.87 -18.92 6.97
C GLU A 234 9.18 -18.09 8.21
N ALA A 235 10.41 -18.14 8.71
CA ALA A 235 10.83 -17.34 9.86
C ALA A 235 10.93 -15.83 9.58
N LEU A 236 10.89 -15.43 8.30
CA LEU A 236 10.96 -14.04 7.83
C LEU A 236 9.59 -13.44 7.46
N ASN A 237 8.57 -14.28 7.33
CA ASN A 237 7.20 -13.88 7.04
C ASN A 237 6.41 -13.63 8.32
#